data_47ccc56db49ee200f0fc1748c70bed1d
#
_entry.id   47ccc56db49ee200f0fc1748c70bed1d
#
_cell.length_a   1.000
_cell.length_b   1.000
_cell.length_c   1.000
_cell.angle_alpha   90.00
_cell.angle_beta   90.00
_cell.angle_gamma   90.00
#
_symmetry.space_group_name_H-M   'P 1'
#
loop_
_entity.id
_entity.type
_entity.pdbx_description
1 polymer ?
#
loop_
_entity_poly.entity_id
_entity_poly.type
_entity_poly.pdbx_seq_one_letter_code
_entity_poly.pdbx_strand_id
1 'polypeptide(L)'
;MNRLLLATLVLPLLPGCLDLDGFVYGAVHCTTVGPDTCEDSRFDNDWDRACVPCEEPYDWTRDYDWIEGTLDEGTPDVRPIETDVEQLWIVPDDNLAALDTYVIPSHGEVPELANTTILYNHGNYLGIEHYLPRVRFLHEAGYGVIVWDYRGYGKSTPEETPTTDQFLADAHTALTRAKELAPDPDKIIVYANSLGGIPAVEMSVAEPPCALMLEAAFTSMSRISRSNSTTSFGESFLSQNKFDNVAKLQGYADPLLVMSGDEDNFFPIEDQRALYDAAEGPKSFWVAVGAKHGISNGGVPEVGLTPYYEAMSRFLRDTAPSCLE
;
A
#
# COMPACT_ATOMS: atom_id res chain seq x y z
N MET A 1 -2.18 -64.49 -17.23
CA MET A 1 -2.85 -63.95 -16.04
C MET A 1 -1.87 -62.98 -15.34
N ASN A 2 -1.86 -61.71 -15.76
CA ASN A 2 -1.00 -60.70 -15.16
C ASN A 2 -1.83 -59.91 -14.15
N ARG A 3 -1.46 -60.03 -12.91
CA ARG A 3 -2.00 -59.16 -11.83
C ARG A 3 -1.24 -57.86 -11.81
N LEU A 4 -1.86 -56.77 -12.24
CA LEU A 4 -1.40 -55.42 -11.98
C LEU A 4 -1.57 -55.13 -10.47
N LEU A 5 -0.46 -54.92 -9.77
CA LEU A 5 -0.44 -54.31 -8.43
C LEU A 5 -0.62 -52.79 -8.61
N LEU A 6 -1.79 -52.27 -8.25
CA LEU A 6 -1.97 -50.85 -8.01
C LEU A 6 -1.25 -50.53 -6.68
N ALA A 7 -0.12 -49.89 -6.77
CA ALA A 7 0.48 -49.22 -5.60
C ALA A 7 -0.25 -47.90 -5.35
N THR A 8 -1.15 -47.90 -4.38
CA THR A 8 -1.74 -46.66 -3.81
C THR A 8 -0.64 -45.94 -3.07
N LEU A 9 -0.14 -44.87 -3.68
CA LEU A 9 0.73 -43.91 -3.00
C LEU A 9 -0.12 -43.14 -2.01
N VAL A 10 -0.13 -43.55 -0.74
CA VAL A 10 -0.65 -42.76 0.36
C VAL A 10 0.43 -41.71 0.67
N LEU A 11 0.32 -40.52 0.11
CA LEU A 11 1.07 -39.37 0.63
C LEU A 11 0.53 -39.13 2.06
N PRO A 12 1.44 -39.07 3.05
CA PRO A 12 1.03 -38.59 4.36
C PRO A 12 0.66 -37.11 4.21
N LEU A 13 -0.64 -36.80 4.33
CA LEU A 13 -1.12 -35.45 4.58
C LEU A 13 -0.57 -35.05 5.96
N LEU A 14 0.63 -34.50 5.97
CA LEU A 14 1.06 -33.67 7.07
C LEU A 14 0.11 -32.47 7.10
N PRO A 15 -0.45 -32.10 8.22
CA PRO A 15 -1.13 -30.83 8.39
C PRO A 15 -0.05 -29.73 8.44
N GLY A 16 0.62 -29.51 7.33
CA GLY A 16 1.39 -28.31 7.08
C GLY A 16 0.38 -27.29 6.59
N CYS A 17 0.13 -26.26 7.37
CA CYS A 17 -0.45 -25.03 6.85
C CYS A 17 0.31 -24.70 5.57
N LEU A 18 -0.38 -24.63 4.44
CA LEU A 18 0.19 -24.01 3.24
C LEU A 18 0.52 -22.58 3.67
N ASP A 19 1.79 -22.29 3.72
CA ASP A 19 2.28 -20.95 3.94
C ASP A 19 1.93 -20.14 2.70
N LEU A 20 0.89 -19.31 2.81
CA LEU A 20 0.43 -18.44 1.74
C LEU A 20 1.19 -17.11 1.74
N ASP A 21 2.09 -16.91 2.68
CA ASP A 21 2.83 -15.65 2.82
C ASP A 21 3.54 -15.31 1.51
N GLY A 22 4.26 -16.24 0.90
CA GLY A 22 4.89 -16.04 -0.41
C GLY A 22 3.94 -15.86 -1.60
N PHE A 23 2.64 -16.14 -1.44
CA PHE A 23 1.64 -15.89 -2.47
C PHE A 23 0.98 -14.51 -2.29
N VAL A 24 0.81 -14.08 -1.06
CA VAL A 24 0.23 -12.76 -0.73
C VAL A 24 1.24 -11.66 -0.96
N TYR A 25 2.49 -11.89 -0.56
CA TYR A 25 3.56 -10.91 -0.68
C TYR A 25 4.36 -11.15 -1.96
N GLY A 26 4.21 -10.27 -2.94
CA GLY A 26 5.11 -10.19 -4.10
C GLY A 26 6.41 -9.47 -3.73
N ALA A 27 6.98 -9.80 -2.56
CA ALA A 27 8.18 -9.15 -2.07
C ALA A 27 9.30 -9.24 -3.11
N VAL A 28 9.80 -8.09 -3.53
CA VAL A 28 10.93 -7.96 -4.45
C VAL A 28 11.90 -6.99 -3.81
N HIS A 29 13.07 -7.52 -3.49
CA HIS A 29 14.17 -6.75 -2.93
C HIS A 29 14.92 -6.01 -4.04
N CYS A 30 15.43 -4.82 -3.77
CA CYS A 30 16.30 -4.11 -4.70
C CYS A 30 17.54 -4.97 -5.00
N THR A 31 17.96 -5.02 -6.25
CA THR A 31 19.12 -5.81 -6.65
C THR A 31 20.39 -5.00 -6.44
N THR A 32 21.44 -5.65 -5.94
CA THR A 32 22.81 -5.10 -5.89
C THR A 32 23.45 -4.94 -7.28
N VAL A 33 22.66 -5.08 -8.33
CA VAL A 33 23.11 -5.09 -9.72
C VAL A 33 23.00 -3.66 -10.25
N GLY A 34 24.10 -3.16 -10.77
CA GLY A 34 24.21 -1.78 -11.26
C GLY A 34 23.20 -1.45 -12.37
N PRO A 35 23.02 -0.17 -12.70
CA PRO A 35 21.96 0.34 -13.59
C PRO A 35 21.94 -0.28 -14.99
N ASP A 36 23.03 -0.91 -15.42
CA ASP A 36 23.14 -1.56 -16.74
C ASP A 36 22.63 -3.02 -16.77
N THR A 37 22.19 -3.56 -15.64
CA THR A 37 21.84 -4.99 -15.49
C THR A 37 20.50 -5.23 -14.79
N CYS A 38 19.69 -4.23 -14.62
CA CYS A 38 18.33 -4.34 -14.14
C CYS A 38 17.40 -4.98 -15.18
N GLU A 39 17.83 -6.09 -15.76
CA GLU A 39 16.97 -6.95 -16.54
C GLU A 39 16.27 -7.93 -15.58
N ASP A 40 15.14 -7.56 -15.00
CA ASP A 40 14.27 -8.57 -14.43
C ASP A 40 13.56 -9.29 -15.58
N SER A 41 14.13 -10.42 -15.96
CA SER A 41 13.61 -11.30 -17.03
C SER A 41 12.19 -11.84 -16.77
N ARG A 42 11.55 -11.48 -15.66
CA ARG A 42 10.18 -11.87 -15.30
C ARG A 42 9.13 -10.94 -15.90
N PHE A 43 9.52 -9.75 -16.35
CA PHE A 43 8.59 -8.75 -16.90
C PHE A 43 9.13 -8.19 -18.21
N ASP A 44 8.70 -8.78 -19.31
CA ASP A 44 9.05 -8.39 -20.69
C ASP A 44 8.42 -7.03 -21.12
N ASN A 45 8.28 -6.10 -20.18
CA ASN A 45 7.67 -4.79 -20.40
C ASN A 45 8.68 -3.68 -20.09
N ASP A 46 8.56 -2.54 -20.75
CA ASP A 46 9.39 -1.31 -20.64
C ASP A 46 9.50 -0.69 -19.21
N TRP A 47 9.14 -1.45 -18.17
CA TRP A 47 9.17 -1.09 -16.75
C TRP A 47 10.58 -1.21 -16.14
N ASP A 48 11.55 -1.71 -16.88
CA ASP A 48 12.92 -2.04 -16.44
C ASP A 48 13.79 -0.82 -16.14
N ARG A 49 13.25 0.40 -16.18
CA ARG A 49 14.05 1.62 -16.07
C ARG A 49 14.18 2.21 -14.67
N ALA A 50 13.51 1.65 -13.70
CA ALA A 50 13.48 2.19 -12.33
C ALA A 50 14.34 1.42 -11.32
N CYS A 51 15.34 0.67 -11.75
CA CYS A 51 16.28 0.06 -10.82
C CYS A 51 17.15 1.13 -10.17
N VAL A 52 16.85 1.46 -8.94
CA VAL A 52 17.77 2.23 -8.10
C VAL A 52 18.65 1.24 -7.37
N PRO A 53 20.00 1.39 -7.41
CA PRO A 53 20.88 0.57 -6.61
C PRO A 53 20.49 0.62 -5.13
N CYS A 54 20.54 -0.51 -4.43
CA CYS A 54 20.18 -0.60 -3.01
C CYS A 54 20.97 0.37 -2.11
N GLU A 55 22.15 0.77 -2.55
CA GLU A 55 23.06 1.62 -1.79
C GLU A 55 22.81 3.13 -1.97
N GLU A 56 21.99 3.51 -2.95
CA GLU A 56 21.74 4.92 -3.26
C GLU A 56 20.35 5.37 -2.78
N PRO A 57 20.22 6.58 -2.24
CA PRO A 57 18.91 7.16 -1.94
C PRO A 57 18.13 7.41 -3.25
N TYR A 58 16.79 7.40 -3.17
CA TYR A 58 15.94 7.75 -4.32
C TYR A 58 16.12 9.22 -4.69
N ASP A 59 16.18 9.47 -5.99
CA ASP A 59 16.22 10.85 -6.52
C ASP A 59 14.79 11.40 -6.66
N TRP A 60 14.37 12.16 -5.67
CA TRP A 60 13.05 12.78 -5.61
C TRP A 60 12.87 13.95 -6.58
N THR A 61 13.97 14.45 -7.17
CA THR A 61 13.94 15.54 -8.15
C THR A 61 13.84 15.02 -9.57
N ARG A 62 14.09 13.71 -9.78
CA ARG A 62 14.12 13.11 -11.10
C ARG A 62 12.71 13.01 -11.69
N ASP A 63 12.56 13.48 -12.94
CA ASP A 63 11.43 13.11 -13.77
C ASP A 63 11.58 11.66 -14.20
N TYR A 64 10.63 10.85 -13.79
CA TYR A 64 10.55 9.47 -14.25
C TYR A 64 9.74 9.45 -15.54
N ASP A 65 10.40 9.30 -16.69
CA ASP A 65 9.80 9.30 -18.03
C ASP A 65 8.63 8.32 -18.21
N TRP A 66 8.57 7.29 -17.34
CA TRP A 66 7.47 6.33 -17.33
C TRP A 66 6.14 6.89 -16.76
N ILE A 67 6.17 8.04 -16.11
CA ILE A 67 4.94 8.77 -15.73
C ILE A 67 4.27 9.36 -16.97
N GLU A 68 5.05 9.78 -17.97
CA GLU A 68 4.55 10.40 -19.21
C GLU A 68 3.68 9.46 -20.06
N GLY A 69 3.90 8.14 -19.97
CA GLY A 69 3.15 7.14 -20.75
C GLY A 69 1.83 6.70 -20.14
N THR A 70 1.52 7.09 -18.91
CA THR A 70 0.37 6.59 -18.14
C THR A 70 -0.55 7.70 -17.64
N LEU A 71 -0.12 8.95 -17.73
CA LEU A 71 -0.97 10.11 -17.46
C LEU A 71 -1.57 10.56 -18.79
N ASP A 72 -2.90 10.50 -18.92
CA ASP A 72 -3.60 11.04 -20.07
C ASP A 72 -3.19 12.51 -20.33
N GLU A 73 -3.23 12.95 -21.61
CA GLU A 73 -3.06 14.34 -21.99
C GLU A 73 -3.96 15.24 -21.15
N GLY A 74 -3.41 15.90 -20.13
CA GLY A 74 -4.17 16.79 -19.23
C GLY A 74 -3.94 16.50 -17.76
N THR A 75 -3.19 15.47 -17.38
CA THR A 75 -2.73 15.32 -16.00
C THR A 75 -1.73 16.42 -15.70
N PRO A 76 -1.92 17.20 -14.62
CA PRO A 76 -0.95 18.24 -14.29
C PRO A 76 0.42 17.60 -14.03
N ASP A 77 1.44 18.26 -14.55
CA ASP A 77 2.84 17.97 -14.29
C ASP A 77 3.06 18.00 -12.78
N VAL A 78 3.38 16.85 -12.18
CA VAL A 78 3.58 16.77 -10.74
C VAL A 78 4.97 17.27 -10.43
N ARG A 79 5.05 18.34 -9.66
CA ARG A 79 6.33 18.98 -9.34
C ARG A 79 7.30 17.99 -8.68
N PRO A 80 8.60 18.04 -9.02
CA PRO A 80 9.64 17.37 -8.25
C PRO A 80 9.55 17.73 -6.77
N ILE A 81 9.94 16.81 -5.89
CA ILE A 81 10.04 17.12 -4.47
C ILE A 81 11.39 17.80 -4.23
N GLU A 82 11.34 19.10 -3.95
CA GLU A 82 12.53 19.93 -3.70
C GLU A 82 12.76 20.18 -2.21
N THR A 83 11.91 19.65 -1.32
CA THR A 83 12.08 19.76 0.13
C THR A 83 13.18 18.82 0.61
N ASP A 84 13.73 19.10 1.80
CA ASP A 84 14.71 18.24 2.44
C ASP A 84 14.09 16.88 2.78
N VAL A 85 14.35 15.88 1.96
CA VAL A 85 13.89 14.49 2.18
C VAL A 85 14.91 13.78 3.05
N GLU A 86 14.45 13.20 4.16
CA GLU A 86 15.28 12.41 5.06
C GLU A 86 15.03 10.92 4.84
N GLN A 87 16.10 10.15 4.56
CA GLN A 87 16.05 8.68 4.59
C GLN A 87 16.48 8.21 5.98
N LEU A 88 15.71 7.29 6.54
CA LEU A 88 16.02 6.64 7.81
C LEU A 88 15.61 5.17 7.79
N TRP A 89 16.03 4.43 8.81
CA TRP A 89 15.71 3.02 8.97
C TRP A 89 14.88 2.83 10.24
N ILE A 90 13.66 2.32 10.08
CA ILE A 90 12.85 1.90 11.21
C ILE A 90 13.25 0.48 11.59
N VAL A 91 13.63 0.29 12.85
CA VAL A 91 13.97 -1.04 13.40
C VAL A 91 12.82 -1.51 14.26
N PRO A 92 12.12 -2.60 13.86
CA PRO A 92 11.07 -3.20 14.68
C PRO A 92 11.57 -3.75 16.01
N ASP A 93 10.67 -3.99 16.95
CA ASP A 93 10.99 -4.44 18.31
C ASP A 93 11.72 -5.80 18.35
N ASP A 94 11.51 -6.63 17.33
CA ASP A 94 12.23 -7.91 17.20
C ASP A 94 13.71 -7.75 16.86
N ASN A 95 14.14 -6.56 16.43
CA ASN A 95 15.48 -6.23 15.96
C ASN A 95 15.97 -7.12 14.80
N LEU A 96 15.06 -7.71 14.03
CA LEU A 96 15.37 -8.62 12.93
C LEU A 96 15.22 -7.97 11.55
N ALA A 97 14.82 -6.70 11.50
CA ALA A 97 14.64 -5.96 10.26
C ALA A 97 15.16 -4.53 10.38
N ALA A 98 15.41 -3.93 9.22
CA ALA A 98 15.57 -2.49 9.07
C ALA A 98 14.69 -2.08 7.87
N LEU A 99 13.67 -1.27 8.14
CA LEU A 99 12.67 -0.86 7.16
C LEU A 99 13.07 0.48 6.57
N ASP A 100 13.33 0.48 5.27
CA ASP A 100 13.69 1.71 4.54
C ASP A 100 12.52 2.69 4.58
N THR A 101 12.79 3.92 4.99
CA THR A 101 11.75 4.90 5.26
C THR A 101 12.21 6.28 4.81
N TYR A 102 11.33 7.01 4.16
CA TYR A 102 11.56 8.39 3.77
C TYR A 102 10.56 9.31 4.45
N VAL A 103 11.08 10.40 5.01
CA VAL A 103 10.31 11.48 5.61
C VAL A 103 10.40 12.70 4.72
N ILE A 104 9.27 13.14 4.21
CA ILE A 104 9.14 14.24 3.27
C ILE A 104 8.28 15.31 3.93
N PRO A 105 8.86 16.45 4.35
CA PRO A 105 8.09 17.55 4.94
C PRO A 105 7.08 18.13 3.96
N SER A 106 5.95 18.63 4.47
CA SER A 106 5.03 19.43 3.66
C SER A 106 5.75 20.64 3.06
N HIS A 107 5.42 21.00 1.81
CA HIS A 107 5.94 22.22 1.18
C HIS A 107 5.37 23.53 1.79
N GLY A 108 4.31 23.43 2.62
CA GLY A 108 3.75 24.56 3.37
C GLY A 108 2.88 25.54 2.55
N GLU A 109 2.67 25.32 1.24
CA GLU A 109 1.83 26.17 0.39
C GLU A 109 0.34 26.00 0.66
N VAL A 110 -0.05 24.93 1.36
CA VAL A 110 -1.42 24.66 1.82
C VAL A 110 -1.43 24.73 3.35
N PRO A 111 -1.69 25.93 3.94
CA PRO A 111 -1.48 26.15 5.38
C PRO A 111 -2.24 25.18 6.29
N GLU A 112 -3.48 24.81 5.91
CA GLU A 112 -4.29 23.86 6.68
C GLU A 112 -3.73 22.43 6.71
N LEU A 113 -2.80 22.08 5.80
CA LEU A 113 -2.15 20.77 5.72
C LEU A 113 -0.69 20.78 6.17
N ALA A 114 -0.16 21.95 6.53
CA ALA A 114 1.28 22.11 6.82
C ALA A 114 1.80 21.19 7.93
N ASN A 115 0.95 20.81 8.89
CA ASN A 115 1.29 19.89 9.98
C ASN A 115 0.66 18.51 9.80
N THR A 116 -0.09 18.28 8.73
CA THR A 116 -0.74 16.98 8.45
C THR A 116 0.21 16.06 7.71
N THR A 117 0.45 14.89 8.25
CA THR A 117 1.37 13.91 7.66
C THR A 117 0.62 12.65 7.24
N ILE A 118 0.84 12.22 6.02
CA ILE A 118 0.38 10.91 5.52
C ILE A 118 1.43 9.86 5.82
N LEU A 119 1.07 8.81 6.57
CA LEU A 119 1.82 7.56 6.60
C LEU A 119 1.31 6.70 5.44
N TYR A 120 2.11 6.59 4.40
CA TYR A 120 1.73 5.91 3.17
C TYR A 120 2.17 4.44 3.18
N ASN A 121 1.18 3.56 3.02
CA ASN A 121 1.33 2.12 2.92
C ASN A 121 1.10 1.70 1.46
N HIS A 122 2.17 1.34 0.78
CA HIS A 122 2.17 1.07 -0.67
C HIS A 122 1.57 -0.31 -1.04
N GLY A 123 1.36 -0.54 -2.33
CA GLY A 123 0.84 -1.80 -2.87
C GLY A 123 1.88 -2.93 -2.94
N ASN A 124 1.50 -4.02 -3.59
CA ASN A 124 2.28 -5.28 -3.63
C ASN A 124 3.28 -5.35 -4.80
N TYR A 125 3.80 -4.26 -5.28
CA TYR A 125 4.72 -4.28 -6.42
C TYR A 125 6.02 -3.58 -6.07
N LEU A 126 7.13 -4.32 -6.13
CA LEU A 126 8.48 -3.82 -5.83
C LEU A 126 8.56 -3.06 -4.48
N GLY A 127 9.14 -1.87 -4.45
CA GLY A 127 9.29 -1.04 -3.27
C GLY A 127 8.88 0.41 -3.52
N ILE A 128 9.30 1.30 -2.66
CA ILE A 128 9.01 2.75 -2.71
C ILE A 128 9.30 3.34 -4.11
N GLU A 129 10.34 2.86 -4.81
CA GLU A 129 10.73 3.34 -6.13
C GLU A 129 9.59 3.33 -7.14
N HIS A 130 8.69 2.35 -7.05
CA HIS A 130 7.51 2.28 -7.93
C HIS A 130 6.36 3.18 -7.50
N TYR A 131 6.39 3.65 -6.26
CA TYR A 131 5.34 4.50 -5.70
C TYR A 131 5.74 5.97 -5.56
N LEU A 132 6.93 6.35 -6.04
CA LEU A 132 7.39 7.74 -6.04
C LEU A 132 6.38 8.72 -6.64
N PRO A 133 5.69 8.41 -7.77
CA PRO A 133 4.64 9.29 -8.27
C PRO A 133 3.49 9.49 -7.30
N ARG A 134 3.05 8.44 -6.60
CA ARG A 134 1.98 8.56 -5.60
C ARG A 134 2.41 9.41 -4.42
N VAL A 135 3.65 9.24 -3.98
CA VAL A 135 4.22 10.10 -2.94
C VAL A 135 4.23 11.57 -3.40
N ARG A 136 4.62 11.82 -4.67
CA ARG A 136 4.58 13.17 -5.25
C ARG A 136 3.17 13.74 -5.29
N PHE A 137 2.16 12.95 -5.69
CA PHE A 137 0.76 13.40 -5.70
C PHE A 137 0.29 13.83 -4.30
N LEU A 138 0.61 13.06 -3.29
CA LEU A 138 0.24 13.38 -1.92
C LEU A 138 0.99 14.62 -1.41
N HIS A 139 2.27 14.75 -1.73
CA HIS A 139 3.06 15.93 -1.38
C HIS A 139 2.57 17.18 -2.12
N GLU A 140 2.26 17.08 -3.42
CA GLU A 140 1.70 18.18 -4.22
C GLU A 140 0.36 18.67 -3.67
N ALA A 141 -0.45 17.79 -3.09
CA ALA A 141 -1.68 18.15 -2.40
C ALA A 141 -1.46 18.95 -1.11
N GLY A 142 -0.22 19.03 -0.61
CA GLY A 142 0.16 19.82 0.55
C GLY A 142 0.53 19.03 1.81
N TYR A 143 0.44 17.71 1.77
CA TYR A 143 0.77 16.86 2.93
C TYR A 143 2.28 16.70 3.13
N GLY A 144 2.72 16.56 4.38
CA GLY A 144 3.95 15.81 4.66
C GLY A 144 3.70 14.33 4.37
N VAL A 145 4.71 13.59 3.93
CA VAL A 145 4.57 12.16 3.63
C VAL A 145 5.68 11.37 4.31
N ILE A 146 5.30 10.31 5.00
CA ILE A 146 6.20 9.26 5.47
C ILE A 146 5.85 8.01 4.69
N VAL A 147 6.80 7.48 3.93
CA VAL A 147 6.64 6.25 3.15
C VAL A 147 7.70 5.25 3.58
N TRP A 148 7.35 3.98 3.68
CA TRP A 148 8.22 2.92 4.16
C TRP A 148 8.07 1.65 3.35
N ASP A 149 9.18 0.96 3.12
CA ASP A 149 9.21 -0.36 2.52
C ASP A 149 8.98 -1.44 3.58
N TYR A 150 8.12 -2.39 3.27
CA TYR A 150 7.88 -3.55 4.12
C TYR A 150 9.11 -4.45 4.14
N ARG A 151 9.27 -5.24 5.20
CA ARG A 151 10.27 -6.31 5.27
C ARG A 151 10.22 -7.16 4.01
N GLY A 152 11.38 -7.35 3.35
CA GLY A 152 11.48 -8.07 2.08
C GLY A 152 11.18 -7.25 0.82
N TYR A 153 10.76 -5.99 0.96
CA TYR A 153 10.50 -5.09 -0.16
C TYR A 153 11.59 -4.03 -0.31
N GLY A 154 11.79 -3.57 -1.54
CA GLY A 154 12.68 -2.47 -1.88
C GLY A 154 14.06 -2.63 -1.24
N LYS A 155 14.45 -1.68 -0.39
CA LYS A 155 15.73 -1.68 0.33
C LYS A 155 15.63 -2.26 1.74
N SER A 156 14.43 -2.58 2.23
CA SER A 156 14.23 -3.11 3.58
C SER A 156 14.86 -4.49 3.75
N THR A 157 15.45 -4.74 4.92
CA THR A 157 16.06 -6.01 5.27
C THR A 157 15.27 -6.76 6.34
N PRO A 158 15.37 -8.10 6.43
CA PRO A 158 16.03 -9.00 5.49
C PRO A 158 15.30 -9.12 4.14
N GLU A 159 15.95 -9.69 3.14
CA GLU A 159 15.39 -9.89 1.78
C GLU A 159 14.30 -10.96 1.72
N GLU A 160 14.09 -11.71 2.80
CA GLU A 160 13.10 -12.78 2.83
C GLU A 160 11.70 -12.21 2.97
N THR A 161 10.75 -12.89 2.34
CA THR A 161 9.31 -12.60 2.50
C THR A 161 8.92 -12.63 3.98
N PRO A 162 8.25 -11.59 4.50
CA PRO A 162 7.81 -11.55 5.89
C PRO A 162 6.77 -12.63 6.17
N THR A 163 6.76 -13.14 7.39
CA THR A 163 5.58 -13.83 7.90
C THR A 163 4.45 -12.82 8.16
N THR A 164 3.22 -13.32 8.17
CA THR A 164 2.06 -12.48 8.52
C THR A 164 2.25 -11.72 9.84
N ASP A 165 2.75 -12.40 10.88
CA ASP A 165 2.92 -11.78 12.20
C ASP A 165 3.98 -10.69 12.19
N GLN A 166 5.06 -10.88 11.44
CA GLN A 166 6.09 -9.85 11.23
C GLN A 166 5.51 -8.64 10.48
N PHE A 167 4.78 -8.87 9.39
CA PHE A 167 4.20 -7.79 8.59
C PHE A 167 3.25 -6.92 9.40
N LEU A 168 2.41 -7.53 10.25
CA LEU A 168 1.50 -6.80 11.12
C LEU A 168 2.22 -6.10 12.28
N ALA A 169 3.25 -6.71 12.86
CA ALA A 169 4.06 -6.09 13.90
C ALA A 169 4.86 -4.88 13.38
N ASP A 170 5.42 -4.99 12.17
CA ASP A 170 6.13 -3.90 11.49
C ASP A 170 5.20 -2.70 11.27
N ALA A 171 3.91 -2.94 10.96
CA ALA A 171 2.91 -1.89 10.80
C ALA A 171 2.74 -1.05 12.08
N HIS A 172 2.64 -1.67 13.25
CA HIS A 172 2.54 -0.96 14.53
C HIS A 172 3.80 -0.14 14.80
N THR A 173 4.98 -0.69 14.50
CA THR A 173 6.25 0.04 14.64
C THR A 173 6.29 1.25 13.70
N ALA A 174 5.85 1.09 12.44
CA ALA A 174 5.82 2.17 11.47
C ALA A 174 4.90 3.32 11.93
N LEU A 175 3.71 3.03 12.48
CA LEU A 175 2.81 4.06 13.00
C LEU A 175 3.41 4.79 14.21
N THR A 176 3.99 4.04 15.15
CA THR A 176 4.66 4.62 16.33
C THR A 176 5.78 5.58 15.90
N ARG A 177 6.62 5.15 14.95
CA ARG A 177 7.71 6.00 14.43
C ARG A 177 7.19 7.19 13.64
N ALA A 178 6.13 7.01 12.84
CA ALA A 178 5.51 8.12 12.13
C ALA A 178 5.01 9.20 13.08
N LYS A 179 4.40 8.84 14.22
CA LYS A 179 3.97 9.79 15.25
C LYS A 179 5.14 10.54 15.91
N GLU A 180 6.29 9.89 16.06
CA GLU A 180 7.50 10.55 16.58
C GLU A 180 8.16 11.51 15.59
N LEU A 181 8.02 11.25 14.28
CA LEU A 181 8.65 11.98 13.19
C LEU A 181 7.78 13.11 12.65
N ALA A 182 6.45 12.99 12.76
CA ALA A 182 5.51 14.00 12.27
C ALA A 182 5.59 15.31 13.08
N PRO A 183 5.38 16.45 12.45
CA PRO A 183 5.27 17.75 13.15
C PRO A 183 4.19 17.78 14.22
N ASP A 184 3.08 17.04 13.98
CA ASP A 184 1.97 16.88 14.92
C ASP A 184 1.53 15.41 14.91
N PRO A 185 1.76 14.67 16.00
CA PRO A 185 1.40 13.24 16.08
C PRO A 185 -0.11 12.99 16.03
N ASP A 186 -0.94 13.98 16.38
CA ASP A 186 -2.39 13.87 16.34
C ASP A 186 -2.96 14.10 14.93
N LYS A 187 -2.13 14.53 13.97
CA LYS A 187 -2.50 14.78 12.57
C LYS A 187 -1.91 13.78 11.59
N ILE A 188 -1.77 12.54 12.02
CA ILE A 188 -1.39 11.44 11.12
C ILE A 188 -2.63 10.94 10.38
N ILE A 189 -2.56 10.94 9.06
CA ILE A 189 -3.47 10.20 8.19
C ILE A 189 -2.76 8.89 7.79
N VAL A 190 -3.38 7.76 8.08
CA VAL A 190 -2.91 6.48 7.52
C VAL A 190 -3.55 6.30 6.16
N TYR A 191 -2.72 6.29 5.13
CA TYR A 191 -3.15 6.13 3.74
C TYR A 191 -2.61 4.81 3.17
N ALA A 192 -3.44 4.12 2.40
CA ALA A 192 -3.03 2.87 1.78
C ALA A 192 -3.64 2.67 0.40
N ASN A 193 -2.88 2.01 -0.48
CA ASN A 193 -3.44 1.43 -1.69
C ASN A 193 -3.16 -0.08 -1.76
N SER A 194 -4.10 -0.83 -2.33
CA SER A 194 -3.94 -2.26 -2.63
C SER A 194 -3.52 -3.08 -1.39
N LEU A 195 -2.39 -3.81 -1.45
CA LEU A 195 -1.82 -4.60 -0.34
C LEU A 195 -1.64 -3.78 0.93
N GLY A 196 -1.25 -2.51 0.78
CA GLY A 196 -1.05 -1.59 1.91
C GLY A 196 -2.26 -1.44 2.81
N GLY A 197 -3.46 -1.81 2.34
CA GLY A 197 -4.65 -1.90 3.16
C GLY A 197 -4.54 -2.86 4.33
N ILE A 198 -3.69 -3.89 4.26
CA ILE A 198 -3.48 -4.84 5.36
C ILE A 198 -2.82 -4.14 6.56
N PRO A 199 -1.60 -3.58 6.43
CA PRO A 199 -0.94 -2.90 7.54
C PRO A 199 -1.71 -1.65 7.98
N ALA A 200 -2.31 -0.91 7.05
CA ALA A 200 -3.06 0.31 7.36
C ALA A 200 -4.28 0.05 8.25
N VAL A 201 -5.08 -0.96 7.93
CA VAL A 201 -6.23 -1.33 8.78
C VAL A 201 -5.77 -1.88 10.12
N GLU A 202 -4.74 -2.74 10.14
CA GLU A 202 -4.20 -3.31 11.38
C GLU A 202 -3.79 -2.22 12.36
N MET A 203 -2.91 -1.30 11.92
CA MET A 203 -2.41 -0.23 12.78
C MET A 203 -3.52 0.75 13.19
N SER A 204 -4.47 1.06 12.29
CA SER A 204 -5.53 2.03 12.57
C SER A 204 -6.60 1.51 13.52
N VAL A 205 -6.88 0.21 13.52
CA VAL A 205 -7.83 -0.38 14.47
C VAL A 205 -7.21 -0.47 15.87
N ALA A 206 -5.91 -0.72 15.95
CA ALA A 206 -5.21 -0.80 17.25
C ALA A 206 -4.95 0.58 17.85
N GLU A 207 -4.59 1.56 17.04
CA GLU A 207 -4.27 2.93 17.42
C GLU A 207 -4.80 3.91 16.37
N PRO A 208 -6.03 4.41 16.53
CA PRO A 208 -6.67 5.24 15.51
C PRO A 208 -5.87 6.49 15.16
N PRO A 209 -5.61 6.73 13.86
CA PRO A 209 -5.07 7.98 13.34
C PRO A 209 -6.15 9.06 13.30
N CYS A 210 -5.81 10.29 12.89
CA CYS A 210 -6.83 11.31 12.67
C CYS A 210 -7.79 10.94 11.53
N ALA A 211 -7.33 10.17 10.54
CA ALA A 211 -8.15 9.56 9.51
C ALA A 211 -7.48 8.34 8.90
N LEU A 212 -8.30 7.39 8.44
CA LEU A 212 -7.87 6.26 7.61
C LEU A 212 -8.38 6.47 6.16
N MET A 213 -7.49 6.41 5.18
CA MET A 213 -7.83 6.51 3.76
C MET A 213 -7.41 5.23 3.03
N LEU A 214 -8.36 4.55 2.43
CA LEU A 214 -8.17 3.28 1.73
C LEU A 214 -8.50 3.46 0.24
N GLU A 215 -7.52 3.23 -0.63
CA GLU A 215 -7.66 3.28 -2.08
C GLU A 215 -7.51 1.88 -2.68
N ALA A 216 -8.55 1.38 -3.33
CA ALA A 216 -8.55 0.05 -3.96
C ALA A 216 -7.89 -1.00 -3.04
N ALA A 217 -8.21 -0.97 -1.75
CA ALA A 217 -7.48 -1.65 -0.71
C ALA A 217 -7.83 -3.12 -0.61
N PHE A 218 -6.87 -3.92 -0.15
CA PHE A 218 -7.07 -5.32 0.16
C PHE A 218 -8.23 -5.51 1.16
N THR A 219 -9.15 -6.41 0.86
CA THR A 219 -10.36 -6.66 1.66
C THR A 219 -10.23 -7.90 2.54
N SER A 220 -10.10 -9.06 1.90
CA SER A 220 -9.80 -10.34 2.55
C SER A 220 -9.44 -11.38 1.50
N MET A 221 -8.68 -12.40 1.90
CA MET A 221 -8.33 -13.52 1.02
C MET A 221 -9.57 -14.24 0.47
N SER A 222 -10.62 -14.38 1.28
CA SER A 222 -11.85 -15.06 0.88
C SER A 222 -12.62 -14.29 -0.20
N ARG A 223 -12.56 -12.96 -0.23
CA ARG A 223 -13.19 -12.13 -1.25
C ARG A 223 -12.38 -12.16 -2.55
N ILE A 224 -11.06 -11.99 -2.47
CA ILE A 224 -10.17 -12.03 -3.64
C ILE A 224 -10.26 -13.39 -4.35
N SER A 225 -10.31 -14.49 -3.62
CA SER A 225 -10.44 -15.81 -4.24
C SER A 225 -11.78 -16.03 -4.97
N ARG A 226 -12.84 -15.30 -4.61
CA ARG A 226 -14.14 -15.37 -5.30
C ARG A 226 -14.21 -14.47 -6.53
N SER A 227 -13.55 -13.31 -6.50
CA SER A 227 -13.55 -12.36 -7.62
C SER A 227 -12.62 -12.79 -8.75
N ASN A 228 -11.54 -13.51 -8.44
CA ASN A 228 -10.57 -14.00 -9.43
C ASN A 228 -10.80 -15.48 -9.74
N SER A 229 -11.39 -15.79 -10.90
CA SER A 229 -11.63 -17.16 -11.36
C SER A 229 -10.37 -18.02 -11.56
N THR A 230 -9.19 -17.40 -11.58
CA THR A 230 -7.87 -18.07 -11.69
C THR A 230 -7.31 -18.54 -10.35
N THR A 231 -7.85 -18.09 -9.22
CA THR A 231 -7.35 -18.40 -7.88
C THR A 231 -8.42 -18.98 -6.95
N SER A 232 -9.33 -19.82 -7.47
CA SER A 232 -10.33 -20.48 -6.62
C SER A 232 -9.69 -21.51 -5.68
N PHE A 233 -9.07 -21.04 -4.62
CA PHE A 233 -8.68 -21.87 -3.48
C PHE A 233 -9.92 -22.14 -2.62
N GLY A 234 -10.13 -23.40 -2.24
CA GLY A 234 -11.23 -23.73 -1.33
C GLY A 234 -11.09 -23.00 0.01
N GLU A 235 -12.20 -22.54 0.60
CA GLU A 235 -12.24 -21.84 1.89
C GLU A 235 -11.47 -22.54 3.03
N SER A 236 -11.29 -23.87 2.94
CA SER A 236 -10.50 -24.65 3.89
C SER A 236 -9.02 -24.36 3.90
N PHE A 237 -8.46 -23.73 2.87
CA PHE A 237 -7.06 -23.32 2.80
C PHE A 237 -6.83 -21.90 3.35
N LEU A 238 -7.90 -21.14 3.61
CA LEU A 238 -7.87 -19.77 4.08
C LEU A 238 -7.93 -19.66 5.61
N SER A 239 -7.45 -20.68 6.32
CA SER A 239 -7.71 -20.92 7.74
C SER A 239 -7.10 -19.90 8.72
N GLN A 240 -6.37 -18.91 8.25
CA GLN A 240 -5.91 -17.82 9.10
C GLN A 240 -6.44 -16.49 8.57
N ASN A 241 -7.59 -16.06 9.09
CA ASN A 241 -8.28 -14.80 8.71
C ASN A 241 -7.53 -13.53 9.20
N LYS A 242 -6.20 -13.58 9.34
CA LYS A 242 -5.39 -12.45 9.82
C LYS A 242 -5.48 -11.22 8.91
N PHE A 243 -5.87 -11.42 7.65
CA PHE A 243 -6.02 -10.36 6.64
C PHE A 243 -7.48 -10.01 6.33
N ASP A 244 -8.43 -10.32 7.20
CA ASP A 244 -9.82 -9.91 6.99
C ASP A 244 -10.03 -8.47 7.46
N ASN A 245 -9.71 -7.53 6.57
CA ASN A 245 -9.88 -6.10 6.85
C ASN A 245 -11.35 -5.72 7.03
N VAL A 246 -12.28 -6.42 6.35
CA VAL A 246 -13.71 -6.20 6.55
C VAL A 246 -14.11 -6.58 7.98
N ALA A 247 -13.62 -7.70 8.49
CA ALA A 247 -13.90 -8.11 9.87
C ALA A 247 -13.21 -7.17 10.89
N LYS A 248 -11.97 -6.73 10.62
CA LYS A 248 -11.24 -5.81 11.50
C LYS A 248 -11.88 -4.43 11.60
N LEU A 249 -12.49 -3.94 10.51
CA LEU A 249 -13.19 -2.65 10.48
C LEU A 249 -14.58 -2.69 11.14
N GLN A 250 -15.09 -3.86 11.55
CA GLN A 250 -16.36 -3.91 12.29
C GLN A 250 -16.26 -3.11 13.59
N GLY A 251 -17.12 -2.11 13.73
CA GLY A 251 -17.11 -1.22 14.88
C GLY A 251 -16.04 -0.12 14.86
N TYR A 252 -15.26 0.02 13.76
CA TYR A 252 -14.31 1.11 13.64
C TYR A 252 -15.05 2.45 13.64
N ALA A 253 -14.74 3.30 14.62
CA ALA A 253 -15.52 4.49 14.96
C ALA A 253 -14.88 5.81 14.49
N ASP A 254 -13.66 5.75 13.94
CA ASP A 254 -12.88 6.92 13.54
C ASP A 254 -13.07 7.23 12.05
N PRO A 255 -12.64 8.43 11.57
CA PRO A 255 -12.88 8.85 10.19
C PRO A 255 -12.28 7.91 9.14
N LEU A 256 -13.11 7.47 8.19
CA LEU A 256 -12.72 6.57 7.10
C LEU A 256 -13.11 7.12 5.73
N LEU A 257 -12.14 7.23 4.82
CA LEU A 257 -12.37 7.40 3.38
C LEU A 257 -12.06 6.11 2.64
N VAL A 258 -13.01 5.62 1.84
CA VAL A 258 -12.75 4.53 0.89
C VAL A 258 -12.87 5.08 -0.53
N MET A 259 -11.84 4.87 -1.34
CA MET A 259 -11.75 5.28 -2.74
C MET A 259 -11.63 4.04 -3.63
N SER A 260 -12.36 4.01 -4.74
CA SER A 260 -12.39 2.84 -5.63
C SER A 260 -12.61 3.25 -7.07
N GLY A 261 -11.91 2.60 -7.99
CA GLY A 261 -12.27 2.62 -9.41
C GLY A 261 -13.47 1.69 -9.67
N ASP A 262 -14.37 2.07 -10.56
CA ASP A 262 -15.51 1.22 -10.94
C ASP A 262 -15.14 0.19 -12.02
N GLU A 263 -13.97 0.31 -12.65
CA GLU A 263 -13.39 -0.67 -13.57
C GLU A 263 -12.25 -1.49 -12.93
N ASP A 264 -12.08 -1.43 -11.60
CA ASP A 264 -11.10 -2.24 -10.88
C ASP A 264 -11.52 -3.73 -10.92
N ASN A 265 -10.75 -4.53 -11.66
CA ASN A 265 -10.96 -5.97 -11.79
C ASN A 265 -10.21 -6.79 -10.72
N PHE A 266 -9.30 -6.17 -9.95
CA PHE A 266 -8.60 -6.83 -8.85
C PHE A 266 -9.42 -6.78 -7.56
N PHE A 267 -9.91 -5.59 -7.22
CA PHE A 267 -10.76 -5.35 -6.05
C PHE A 267 -12.05 -4.68 -6.50
N PRO A 268 -13.05 -5.48 -6.94
CA PRO A 268 -14.33 -4.95 -7.41
C PRO A 268 -14.95 -3.98 -6.40
N ILE A 269 -15.68 -3.01 -6.91
CA ILE A 269 -16.28 -1.93 -6.09
C ILE A 269 -17.16 -2.47 -4.95
N GLU A 270 -17.76 -3.63 -5.11
CA GLU A 270 -18.57 -4.30 -4.07
C GLU A 270 -17.69 -4.74 -2.89
N ASP A 271 -16.45 -5.11 -3.15
CA ASP A 271 -15.50 -5.48 -2.11
C ASP A 271 -15.04 -4.22 -1.34
N GLN A 272 -14.82 -3.11 -2.04
CA GLN A 272 -14.50 -1.83 -1.41
C GLN A 272 -15.69 -1.28 -0.60
N ARG A 273 -16.93 -1.47 -1.07
CA ARG A 273 -18.14 -1.16 -0.29
C ARG A 273 -18.24 -1.96 0.99
N ALA A 274 -17.75 -3.21 1.00
CA ALA A 274 -17.74 -3.99 2.22
C ALA A 274 -16.81 -3.44 3.29
N LEU A 275 -15.65 -2.84 2.93
CA LEU A 275 -14.80 -2.10 3.87
C LEU A 275 -15.54 -0.87 4.43
N TYR A 276 -16.15 -0.09 3.54
CA TYR A 276 -16.94 1.07 3.92
C TYR A 276 -18.10 0.71 4.85
N ASP A 277 -18.87 -0.32 4.52
CA ASP A 277 -20.07 -0.70 5.29
C ASP A 277 -19.70 -1.26 6.67
N ALA A 278 -18.53 -1.88 6.81
CA ALA A 278 -18.07 -2.47 8.07
C ALA A 278 -17.78 -1.42 9.15
N ALA A 279 -17.28 -0.24 8.78
CA ALA A 279 -17.01 0.82 9.74
C ALA A 279 -18.30 1.50 10.22
N GLU A 280 -18.32 1.96 11.47
CA GLU A 280 -19.47 2.63 12.10
C GLU A 280 -19.26 4.14 12.24
N GLY A 281 -18.01 4.62 12.19
CA GLY A 281 -17.65 6.01 12.36
C GLY A 281 -18.04 6.93 11.19
N PRO A 282 -17.64 8.20 11.27
CA PRO A 282 -17.78 9.14 10.17
C PRO A 282 -17.05 8.62 8.95
N LYS A 283 -17.72 8.54 7.80
CA LYS A 283 -17.11 7.92 6.63
C LYS A 283 -17.60 8.47 5.30
N SER A 284 -16.74 8.40 4.29
CA SER A 284 -17.04 8.76 2.92
C SER A 284 -16.63 7.65 1.96
N PHE A 285 -17.37 7.49 0.86
CA PHE A 285 -17.06 6.60 -0.23
C PHE A 285 -16.97 7.40 -1.53
N TRP A 286 -15.85 7.32 -2.22
CA TRP A 286 -15.67 8.00 -3.49
C TRP A 286 -15.36 7.00 -4.61
N VAL A 287 -16.05 7.16 -5.74
CA VAL A 287 -15.88 6.32 -6.94
C VAL A 287 -15.17 7.13 -8.01
N ALA A 288 -14.02 6.65 -8.43
CA ALA A 288 -13.29 7.14 -9.59
C ALA A 288 -13.85 6.44 -10.84
N VAL A 289 -14.75 7.11 -11.56
CA VAL A 289 -15.44 6.53 -12.71
C VAL A 289 -14.48 6.31 -13.86
N GLY A 290 -14.40 5.08 -14.36
CA GLY A 290 -13.50 4.66 -15.43
C GLY A 290 -12.11 4.22 -14.92
N ALA A 291 -11.79 4.40 -13.65
CA ALA A 291 -10.51 3.99 -13.10
C ALA A 291 -10.43 2.48 -12.87
N LYS A 292 -9.26 1.92 -13.18
CA LYS A 292 -8.87 0.53 -12.92
C LYS A 292 -8.11 0.43 -11.61
N HIS A 293 -7.55 -0.76 -11.32
CA HIS A 293 -6.75 -0.96 -10.11
C HIS A 293 -5.53 -0.02 -10.07
N GLY A 294 -4.82 0.09 -11.19
CA GLY A 294 -3.56 0.82 -11.27
C GLY A 294 -2.49 0.27 -10.34
N ILE A 295 -1.23 0.31 -10.73
CA ILE A 295 -0.14 -0.20 -9.91
C ILE A 295 0.54 0.97 -9.19
N SER A 296 1.29 1.78 -9.88
CA SER A 296 2.11 2.83 -9.27
C SER A 296 1.47 4.21 -9.29
N ASN A 297 0.89 4.59 -10.40
CA ASN A 297 0.35 5.93 -10.68
C ASN A 297 -1.03 5.90 -11.32
N GLY A 298 -1.51 4.71 -11.70
CA GLY A 298 -2.84 4.49 -12.24
C GLY A 298 -3.91 4.27 -11.17
N GLY A 299 -5.06 3.77 -11.59
CA GLY A 299 -6.19 3.52 -10.70
C GLY A 299 -6.95 4.80 -10.38
N VAL A 300 -7.19 5.06 -9.11
CA VAL A 300 -7.99 6.22 -8.69
C VAL A 300 -7.43 7.55 -9.21
N PRO A 301 -6.11 7.83 -9.19
CA PRO A 301 -5.56 9.02 -9.81
C PRO A 301 -5.69 9.12 -11.34
N GLU A 302 -5.98 8.01 -12.05
CA GLU A 302 -6.17 8.03 -13.52
C GLU A 302 -7.31 8.95 -13.98
N VAL A 303 -8.31 9.18 -13.13
CA VAL A 303 -9.42 10.09 -13.45
C VAL A 303 -9.01 11.57 -13.36
N GLY A 304 -7.76 11.84 -13.07
CA GLY A 304 -7.16 13.15 -12.91
C GLY A 304 -6.96 13.54 -11.45
N LEU A 305 -5.88 14.27 -11.19
CA LEU A 305 -5.50 14.65 -9.83
C LEU A 305 -6.50 15.62 -9.19
N THR A 306 -7.11 16.52 -9.95
CA THR A 306 -8.08 17.48 -9.40
C THR A 306 -9.26 16.80 -8.70
N PRO A 307 -10.05 15.90 -9.34
CA PRO A 307 -11.14 15.22 -8.65
C PRO A 307 -10.65 14.34 -7.49
N TYR A 308 -9.44 13.78 -7.60
CA TYR A 308 -8.82 13.01 -6.52
C TYR A 308 -8.54 13.89 -5.30
N TYR A 309 -7.87 15.04 -5.47
CA TYR A 309 -7.60 15.98 -4.39
C TYR A 309 -8.87 16.57 -3.79
N GLU A 310 -9.87 16.86 -4.63
CA GLU A 310 -11.18 17.34 -4.16
C GLU A 310 -11.89 16.31 -3.28
N ALA A 311 -11.78 15.00 -3.62
CA ALA A 311 -12.38 13.94 -2.81
C ALA A 311 -11.73 13.86 -1.43
N MET A 312 -10.39 13.88 -1.36
CA MET A 312 -9.64 13.89 -0.10
C MET A 312 -9.93 15.15 0.73
N SER A 313 -9.85 16.32 0.12
CA SER A 313 -10.08 17.60 0.80
C SER A 313 -11.51 17.73 1.32
N ARG A 314 -12.51 17.26 0.55
CA ARG A 314 -13.92 17.24 0.98
C ARG A 314 -14.08 16.31 2.18
N PHE A 315 -13.52 15.11 2.12
CA PHE A 315 -13.57 14.18 3.24
C PHE A 315 -12.96 14.79 4.50
N LEU A 316 -11.79 15.42 4.42
CA LEU A 316 -11.17 16.05 5.58
C LEU A 316 -12.06 17.16 6.15
N ARG A 317 -12.57 18.06 5.32
CA ARG A 317 -13.42 19.15 5.79
C ARG A 317 -14.73 18.67 6.42
N ASP A 318 -15.38 17.70 5.79
CA ASP A 318 -16.74 17.31 6.16
C ASP A 318 -16.78 16.18 7.21
N THR A 319 -15.71 15.37 7.30
CA THR A 319 -15.71 14.11 8.04
C THR A 319 -14.57 14.03 9.07
N ALA A 320 -13.41 14.60 8.78
CA ALA A 320 -12.22 14.54 9.63
C ALA A 320 -11.56 15.92 9.83
N PRO A 321 -12.29 16.96 10.29
CA PRO A 321 -11.75 18.31 10.40
C PRO A 321 -10.59 18.42 11.38
N SER A 322 -10.47 17.53 12.35
CA SER A 322 -9.35 17.49 13.29
C SER A 322 -7.99 17.24 12.63
N CYS A 323 -7.97 16.72 11.40
CA CYS A 323 -6.74 16.56 10.63
C CYS A 323 -6.24 17.86 9.99
N LEU A 324 -7.05 18.93 9.96
CA LEU A 324 -6.74 20.19 9.25
C LEU A 324 -6.27 21.35 10.16
N GLU A 325 -6.56 21.32 11.46
CA GLU A 325 -6.30 22.46 12.36
C GLU A 325 -4.89 22.35 13.05
#